data_048c30ed27022bb792bdce4a0c46d8a4
#
_entry.id   048c30ed27022bb792bdce4a0c46d8a4
#
_cell.length_a   1.000
_cell.length_b   1.000
_cell.length_c   1.000
_cell.angle_alpha   90.00
_cell.angle_beta   90.00
_cell.angle_gamma   90.00
#
_symmetry.space_group_name_H-M   'P 1'
#
loop_
_entity.id
_entity.type
_entity.pdbx_description
1 polymer ?
#
loop_
_entity_poly.entity_id
_entity_poly.type
_entity_poly.pdbx_seq_one_letter_code
_entity_poly.pdbx_strand_id
1 'polypeptide(L)'
;MMRADDLVAAIADLQSSDLEAWIREELVGPRQDTGTQFFSDMECARVRLICTLYYELEIDAGTLPIVLSLIDQLYDTRQRLQSLTAAVAAQDKGVQAAIIAAMASKGRFSAADES
;
A
#
# COMPACT_ATOMS: atom_id res chain seq x y z
N MET A 1 -8.44 2.01 -17.78
CA MET A 1 -8.68 0.78 -17.00
C MET A 1 -8.35 -0.44 -17.84
N MET A 2 -7.70 -1.42 -17.23
CA MET A 2 -7.29 -2.64 -17.91
C MET A 2 -8.17 -3.82 -17.52
N ARG A 3 -8.41 -4.72 -18.46
CA ARG A 3 -9.10 -5.97 -18.19
C ARG A 3 -8.08 -7.01 -17.73
N ALA A 4 -8.58 -8.10 -17.12
CA ALA A 4 -7.72 -9.18 -16.65
C ALA A 4 -6.82 -9.74 -17.74
N ASP A 5 -7.37 -9.95 -18.92
CA ASP A 5 -6.62 -10.48 -20.07
C ASP A 5 -5.48 -9.55 -20.49
N ASP A 6 -5.72 -8.23 -20.41
CA ASP A 6 -4.70 -7.23 -20.74
C ASP A 6 -3.55 -7.25 -19.73
N LEU A 7 -3.85 -7.46 -18.45
CA LEU A 7 -2.84 -7.59 -17.41
C LEU A 7 -1.96 -8.81 -17.61
N VAL A 8 -2.59 -9.95 -17.89
CA VAL A 8 -1.87 -11.20 -18.13
C VAL A 8 -0.97 -11.08 -19.35
N ALA A 9 -1.42 -10.36 -20.38
CA ALA A 9 -0.62 -10.11 -21.58
C ALA A 9 0.52 -9.12 -21.32
N ALA A 10 0.31 -8.13 -20.44
CA ALA A 10 1.28 -7.06 -20.17
C ALA A 10 2.38 -7.46 -19.18
N ILE A 11 2.08 -8.37 -18.26
CA ILE A 11 3.03 -8.79 -17.23
C ILE A 11 3.51 -10.21 -17.56
N ALA A 12 4.79 -10.33 -17.90
CA ALA A 12 5.36 -11.55 -18.49
C ALA A 12 5.20 -12.80 -17.62
N ASP A 13 5.36 -12.66 -16.30
CA ASP A 13 5.33 -13.79 -15.39
C ASP A 13 3.95 -14.10 -14.83
N LEU A 14 2.99 -13.22 -15.04
CA LEU A 14 1.66 -13.35 -14.45
C LEU A 14 0.88 -14.50 -15.09
N GLN A 15 0.45 -15.44 -14.26
CA GLN A 15 -0.42 -16.53 -14.66
C GLN A 15 -1.88 -16.17 -14.39
N SER A 16 -2.74 -16.49 -15.34
CA SER A 16 -4.18 -16.23 -15.22
C SER A 16 -4.78 -16.87 -13.97
N SER A 17 -4.37 -18.10 -13.67
CA SER A 17 -4.84 -18.82 -12.49
C SER A 17 -4.44 -18.15 -11.18
N ASP A 18 -3.23 -17.58 -11.14
CA ASP A 18 -2.78 -16.86 -9.95
C ASP A 18 -3.57 -15.57 -9.74
N LEU A 19 -3.81 -14.82 -10.82
CA LEU A 19 -4.62 -13.61 -10.75
C LEU A 19 -6.02 -13.92 -10.24
N GLU A 20 -6.64 -14.97 -10.75
CA GLU A 20 -7.97 -15.40 -10.28
C GLU A 20 -7.98 -15.76 -8.81
N ALA A 21 -6.93 -16.43 -8.32
CA ALA A 21 -6.79 -16.77 -6.92
C ALA A 21 -6.66 -15.50 -6.06
N TRP A 22 -5.86 -14.55 -6.49
CA TRP A 22 -5.67 -13.28 -5.75
C TRP A 22 -6.95 -12.45 -5.68
N ILE A 23 -7.75 -12.45 -6.74
CA ILE A 23 -9.07 -11.81 -6.74
C ILE A 23 -10.00 -12.52 -5.75
N ARG A 24 -10.02 -13.83 -5.78
CA ARG A 24 -10.86 -14.66 -4.89
C ARG A 24 -10.50 -14.46 -3.43
N GLU A 25 -9.21 -14.29 -3.13
CA GLU A 25 -8.69 -14.04 -1.78
C GLU A 25 -8.75 -12.57 -1.38
N GLU A 26 -9.30 -11.73 -2.25
CA GLU A 26 -9.45 -10.28 -2.00
C GLU A 26 -8.12 -9.55 -1.83
N LEU A 27 -7.04 -10.06 -2.40
CA LEU A 27 -5.76 -9.37 -2.42
C LEU A 27 -5.76 -8.22 -3.42
N VAL A 28 -6.57 -8.33 -4.46
CA VAL A 28 -6.85 -7.27 -5.43
C VAL A 28 -8.36 -7.14 -5.59
N GLY A 29 -8.82 -5.90 -5.83
CA GLY A 29 -10.25 -5.60 -5.95
C GLY A 29 -10.59 -4.94 -7.29
N PRO A 30 -10.71 -5.71 -8.38
CA PRO A 30 -11.15 -5.12 -9.64
C PRO A 30 -12.58 -4.63 -9.54
N ARG A 31 -12.90 -3.61 -10.33
CA ARG A 31 -14.25 -3.10 -10.44
C ARG A 31 -15.01 -3.92 -11.46
N GLN A 32 -16.24 -4.30 -11.13
CA GLN A 32 -17.13 -5.02 -12.06
C GLN A 32 -18.01 -4.04 -12.80
N ASP A 33 -18.08 -4.19 -14.12
CA ASP A 33 -18.96 -3.41 -14.96
C ASP A 33 -19.50 -4.33 -16.07
N THR A 34 -20.81 -4.51 -16.12
CA THR A 34 -21.50 -5.37 -17.09
C THR A 34 -20.91 -6.77 -17.22
N GLY A 35 -20.53 -7.36 -16.08
CA GLY A 35 -19.97 -8.71 -16.04
C GLY A 35 -18.51 -8.81 -16.37
N THR A 36 -17.84 -7.68 -16.66
CA THR A 36 -16.41 -7.64 -16.96
C THR A 36 -15.66 -6.98 -15.80
N GLN A 37 -14.53 -7.55 -15.45
CA GLN A 37 -13.66 -7.01 -14.40
C GLN A 37 -12.65 -6.02 -15.00
N PHE A 38 -12.56 -4.83 -14.41
CA PHE A 38 -11.64 -3.78 -14.82
C PHE A 38 -10.73 -3.40 -13.66
N PHE A 39 -9.45 -3.23 -13.97
CA PHE A 39 -8.43 -2.85 -13.00
C PHE A 39 -8.05 -1.39 -13.20
N SER A 40 -8.15 -0.59 -12.14
CA SER A 40 -7.65 0.78 -12.14
C SER A 40 -6.13 0.78 -12.20
N ASP A 41 -5.53 1.96 -12.43
CA ASP A 41 -4.07 2.09 -12.41
C ASP A 41 -3.50 1.65 -11.07
N MET A 42 -4.16 1.99 -9.98
CA MET A 42 -3.76 1.58 -8.63
C MET A 42 -3.82 0.06 -8.47
N GLU A 43 -4.88 -0.57 -8.96
CA GLU A 43 -5.02 -2.03 -8.90
C GLU A 43 -3.99 -2.72 -9.81
N CYS A 44 -3.69 -2.14 -10.97
CA CYS A 44 -2.62 -2.65 -11.83
C CYS A 44 -1.27 -2.60 -11.14
N ALA A 45 -0.96 -1.51 -10.45
CA ALA A 45 0.27 -1.37 -9.67
C ALA A 45 0.32 -2.40 -8.55
N ARG A 46 -0.81 -2.67 -7.91
CA ARG A 46 -0.92 -3.68 -6.85
C ARG A 46 -0.66 -5.08 -7.41
N VAL A 47 -1.19 -5.41 -8.57
CA VAL A 47 -0.92 -6.69 -9.22
C VAL A 47 0.58 -6.84 -9.51
N ARG A 48 1.22 -5.78 -10.00
CA ARG A 48 2.67 -5.80 -10.26
C ARG A 48 3.47 -6.03 -8.98
N LEU A 49 3.06 -5.40 -7.89
CA LEU A 49 3.69 -5.61 -6.59
C LEU A 49 3.57 -7.07 -6.14
N ILE A 50 2.38 -7.64 -6.27
CA ILE A 50 2.15 -9.04 -5.91
C ILE A 50 3.00 -9.97 -6.77
N CYS A 51 3.13 -9.68 -8.06
CA CYS A 51 4.00 -10.45 -8.95
C CYS A 51 5.46 -10.41 -8.48
N THR A 52 5.94 -9.25 -8.07
CA THR A 52 7.29 -9.12 -7.52
C THR A 52 7.46 -9.96 -6.26
N LEU A 53 6.51 -9.88 -5.34
CA LEU A 53 6.56 -10.61 -4.09
C LEU A 53 6.51 -12.12 -4.32
N TYR A 54 5.61 -12.56 -5.17
CA TYR A 54 5.32 -13.97 -5.36
C TYR A 54 6.33 -14.64 -6.30
N TYR A 55 6.58 -14.05 -7.48
CA TYR A 55 7.45 -14.66 -8.50
C TYR A 55 8.92 -14.36 -8.28
N GLU A 56 9.27 -13.14 -7.92
CA GLU A 56 10.68 -12.75 -7.79
C GLU A 56 11.24 -13.01 -6.40
N LEU A 57 10.49 -12.66 -5.35
CA LEU A 57 10.93 -12.83 -3.96
C LEU A 57 10.49 -14.17 -3.37
N GLU A 58 9.71 -14.94 -4.12
CA GLU A 58 9.28 -16.29 -3.74
C GLU A 58 8.53 -16.34 -2.39
N ILE A 59 7.78 -15.29 -2.09
CA ILE A 59 6.93 -15.29 -0.91
C ILE A 59 5.77 -16.24 -1.18
N ASP A 60 5.58 -17.22 -0.30
CA ASP A 60 4.56 -18.25 -0.50
C ASP A 60 3.14 -17.68 -0.40
N ALA A 61 2.18 -18.42 -0.94
CA ALA A 61 0.79 -17.98 -1.01
C ALA A 61 0.17 -17.73 0.37
N GLY A 62 0.58 -18.48 1.38
CA GLY A 62 0.06 -18.29 2.74
C GLY A 62 0.61 -17.05 3.44
N THR A 63 1.84 -16.67 3.13
CA THR A 63 2.49 -15.48 3.71
C THR A 63 2.14 -14.20 2.96
N LEU A 64 1.80 -14.31 1.69
CA LEU A 64 1.52 -13.16 0.82
C LEU A 64 0.48 -12.18 1.41
N PRO A 65 -0.68 -12.63 1.92
CA PRO A 65 -1.65 -11.72 2.52
C PRO A 65 -1.09 -10.94 3.72
N ILE A 66 -0.23 -11.56 4.51
CA ILE A 66 0.38 -10.93 5.70
C ILE A 66 1.31 -9.80 5.24
N VAL A 67 2.17 -10.07 4.26
CA VAL A 67 3.10 -9.08 3.71
C VAL A 67 2.33 -7.91 3.09
N LEU A 68 1.29 -8.21 2.32
CA LEU A 68 0.45 -7.16 1.71
C LEU A 68 -0.24 -6.31 2.76
N SER A 69 -0.74 -6.91 3.84
CA SER A 69 -1.36 -6.17 4.93
C SER A 69 -0.37 -5.21 5.57
N LEU A 70 0.87 -5.63 5.80
CA LEU A 70 1.91 -4.77 6.37
C LEU A 70 2.27 -3.63 5.42
N ILE A 71 2.35 -3.89 4.12
CA ILE A 71 2.62 -2.87 3.10
C ILE A 71 1.47 -1.85 3.08
N ASP A 72 0.22 -2.32 3.15
CA ASP A 72 -0.95 -1.45 3.17
C ASP A 72 -0.95 -0.54 4.40
N GLN A 73 -0.59 -1.08 5.56
CA GLN A 73 -0.50 -0.31 6.80
C GLN A 73 0.61 0.74 6.70
N LEU A 74 1.75 0.38 6.14
CA LEU A 74 2.86 1.31 5.93
C LEU A 74 2.45 2.45 5.00
N TYR A 75 1.80 2.12 3.88
CA TYR A 75 1.31 3.11 2.92
C TYR A 75 0.32 4.07 3.59
N ASP A 76 -0.64 3.52 4.32
CA ASP A 76 -1.66 4.30 5.01
C ASP A 76 -1.04 5.23 6.05
N THR A 77 -0.07 4.74 6.83
CA THR A 77 0.65 5.52 7.82
C THR A 77 1.41 6.68 7.16
N ARG A 78 2.07 6.42 6.02
CA ARG A 78 2.77 7.46 5.27
C ARG A 78 1.81 8.54 4.76
N GLN A 79 0.64 8.16 4.28
CA GLN A 79 -0.38 9.09 3.82
C GLN A 79 -0.87 9.97 4.97
N ARG A 80 -1.11 9.38 6.12
CA ARG A 80 -1.52 10.13 7.33
C ARG A 80 -0.43 11.08 7.79
N LEU A 81 0.82 10.66 7.74
CA LEU A 81 1.95 11.50 8.10
C LEU A 81 2.07 12.69 7.15
N GLN A 82 1.95 12.46 5.84
CA GLN A 82 1.99 13.53 4.85
C GLN A 82 0.84 14.53 5.05
N SER A 83 -0.36 14.03 5.33
CA SER A 83 -1.53 14.86 5.59
C SER A 83 -1.33 15.70 6.84
N LEU A 84 -0.80 15.13 7.91
CA LEU A 84 -0.50 15.84 9.15
C LEU A 84 0.59 16.89 8.92
N THR A 85 1.64 16.54 8.21
CA THR A 85 2.73 17.46 7.87
C THR A 85 2.20 18.67 7.09
N ALA A 86 1.32 18.44 6.13
CA ALA A 86 0.70 19.51 5.34
C ALA A 86 -0.19 20.39 6.22
N ALA A 87 -0.95 19.79 7.15
CA ALA A 87 -1.80 20.54 8.07
C ALA A 87 -0.98 21.43 9.01
N VAL A 88 0.15 20.93 9.50
CA VAL A 88 1.06 21.71 10.34
C VAL A 88 1.70 22.83 9.54
N ALA A 89 2.12 22.55 8.31
CA ALA A 89 2.72 23.56 7.44
C ALA A 89 1.77 24.70 7.09
N ALA A 90 0.46 24.44 7.15
CA ALA A 90 -0.56 25.45 6.90
C ALA A 90 -0.81 26.38 8.11
N GLN A 91 -0.26 26.07 9.28
CA GLN A 91 -0.43 26.88 10.49
C GLN A 91 0.60 28.02 10.54
N ASP A 92 0.34 29.02 11.41
CA ASP A 92 1.32 30.08 11.62
C ASP A 92 2.58 29.55 12.34
N LYS A 93 3.64 30.35 12.29
CA LYS A 93 4.95 29.93 12.81
C LYS A 93 4.94 29.68 14.32
N GLY A 94 4.13 30.41 15.06
CA GLY A 94 4.01 30.20 16.50
C GLY A 94 3.43 28.84 16.84
N VAL A 95 2.37 28.46 16.14
CA VAL A 95 1.74 27.14 16.30
C VAL A 95 2.71 26.04 15.86
N GLN A 96 3.39 26.22 14.74
CA GLN A 96 4.39 25.24 14.25
C GLN A 96 5.48 25.02 15.29
N ALA A 97 6.01 26.10 15.86
CA ALA A 97 7.08 26.01 16.87
C ALA A 97 6.60 25.27 18.12
N ALA A 98 5.38 25.52 18.56
CA ALA A 98 4.79 24.84 19.72
C ALA A 98 4.65 23.32 19.47
N ILE A 99 4.21 22.93 18.27
CA ILE A 99 4.05 21.54 17.89
C ILE A 99 5.42 20.85 17.86
N ILE A 100 6.41 21.48 17.23
CA ILE A 100 7.77 20.93 17.13
C ILE A 100 8.40 20.74 18.53
N ALA A 101 8.22 21.71 19.40
CA ALA A 101 8.72 21.63 20.76
C ALA A 101 8.10 20.47 21.54
N ALA A 102 6.78 20.27 21.39
CA ALA A 102 6.08 19.16 22.03
C ALA A 102 6.55 17.81 21.49
N MET A 103 6.78 17.71 20.18
CA MET A 103 7.27 16.49 19.54
C MET A 103 8.70 16.16 20.02
N ALA A 104 9.56 17.15 20.10
CA ALA A 104 10.94 16.95 20.55
C ALA A 104 10.99 16.42 21.97
N SER A 105 10.14 16.96 22.85
CA SER A 105 10.03 16.52 24.24
C SER A 105 9.56 15.05 24.32
N LYS A 106 8.55 14.69 23.57
CA LYS A 106 8.03 13.31 23.51
C LYS A 106 9.02 12.36 22.85
N GLY A 107 9.70 12.81 21.81
CA GLY A 107 10.69 12.00 21.12
C GLY A 107 11.83 11.61 22.03
N ARG A 108 12.33 12.53 22.85
CA ARG A 108 13.38 12.25 23.83
C ARG A 108 12.93 11.26 24.89
N PHE A 109 11.68 11.39 25.34
CA PHE A 109 11.11 10.47 26.32
C PHE A 109 10.97 9.06 25.72
N SER A 110 10.45 8.92 24.50
CA SER A 110 10.32 7.64 23.81
C SER A 110 11.67 6.98 23.57
N ALA A 111 12.68 7.74 23.17
CA ALA A 111 14.02 7.22 22.95
C ALA A 111 14.63 6.68 24.24
N ALA A 112 14.41 7.36 25.37
CA ALA A 112 14.88 6.91 26.67
C ALA A 112 14.16 5.60 27.10
N ASP A 113 12.91 5.47 26.74
CA ASP A 113 12.08 4.30 27.08
C ASP A 113 12.50 3.06 26.28
N GLU A 114 12.96 3.24 25.06
CA GLU A 114 13.40 2.16 24.18
C GLU A 114 14.80 1.65 24.49
N SER A 115 15.58 2.42 25.18
CA SER A 115 16.95 2.05 25.57
C SER A 115 16.96 1.42 26.96
#